data_21219b3e69207290fb338333c3a78e10
#
_entry.id   21219b3e69207290fb338333c3a78e10
#
_cell.length_a   1.000
_cell.length_b   1.000
_cell.length_c   1.000
_cell.angle_alpha   90.00
_cell.angle_beta   90.00
_cell.angle_gamma   90.00
#
_symmetry.space_group_name_H-M   'P 1'
#
loop_
_entity.id
_entity.type
_entity.pdbx_description
1 polymer ?
#
loop_
_entity_poly.entity_id
_entity_poly.type
_entity_poly.pdbx_seq_one_letter_code
_entity_poly.pdbx_strand_id
1 'polypeptide(L)' 'MRIIVDPDRCEGQAVCVGLAPAVFELGDDDEVVRVIVDEVPEEHEKRARKAVAKCQMAALRED' A
#
# COMPACT_ATOMS: atom_id res chain seq x y z
N MET A 1 -9.27 9.56 -1.80
CA MET A 1 -8.00 9.02 -2.30
C MET A 1 -8.08 7.51 -2.36
N ARG A 2 -7.68 6.94 -3.46
CA ARG A 2 -7.61 5.49 -3.66
C ARG A 2 -6.18 5.10 -3.98
N ILE A 3 -5.77 3.93 -3.51
CA ILE A 3 -4.44 3.39 -3.78
C ILE A 3 -4.60 2.14 -4.64
N ILE A 4 -3.80 2.04 -5.69
CA ILE A 4 -3.77 0.88 -6.58
C ILE A 4 -2.43 0.18 -6.41
N VAL A 5 -2.47 -1.13 -6.24
CA VAL A 5 -1.27 -1.98 -6.17
C VAL A 5 -1.10 -2.67 -7.52
N ASP A 6 0.12 -2.58 -8.07
CA ASP A 6 0.49 -3.32 -9.26
C ASP A 6 1.12 -4.64 -8.80
N PRO A 7 0.41 -5.77 -8.95
CA PRO A 7 0.91 -7.05 -8.46
C PRO A 7 2.17 -7.54 -9.17
N ASP A 8 2.40 -7.07 -10.39
CA ASP A 8 3.59 -7.45 -11.14
C ASP A 8 4.87 -6.77 -10.62
N ARG A 9 4.72 -5.66 -9.91
CA ARG A 9 5.84 -4.89 -9.38
C ARG A 9 6.05 -5.06 -7.89
N CYS A 10 5.00 -5.41 -7.15
CA CYS A 10 5.08 -5.60 -5.70
C CYS A 10 5.81 -6.89 -5.37
N GLU A 11 6.83 -6.81 -4.52
CA GLU A 11 7.61 -7.96 -4.08
C GLU A 11 7.30 -8.34 -2.63
N GLY A 12 6.25 -7.79 -2.05
CA GLY A 12 5.83 -8.14 -0.70
C GLY A 12 6.77 -7.67 0.39
N GLN A 13 7.44 -6.55 0.20
CA GLN A 13 8.43 -6.03 1.15
C GLN A 13 7.81 -5.44 2.42
N ALA A 14 6.50 -5.30 2.46
CA ALA A 14 5.75 -4.84 3.63
C ALA A 14 6.11 -3.43 4.15
N VAL A 15 6.86 -2.64 3.40
CA VAL A 15 7.18 -1.26 3.79
C VAL A 15 5.91 -0.42 3.90
N CYS A 16 5.01 -0.58 2.94
CA CYS A 16 3.73 0.12 2.95
C CYS A 16 2.85 -0.30 4.12
N VAL A 17 2.89 -1.57 4.51
CA VAL A 17 2.13 -2.06 5.68
C VAL A 17 2.65 -1.42 6.96
N GLY A 18 3.97 -1.28 7.09
CA GLY A 18 4.57 -0.61 8.23
C GLY A 18 4.24 0.88 8.31
N LEU A 19 4.11 1.54 7.15
CA LEU A 19 3.81 2.97 7.08
C LEU A 19 2.31 3.26 7.21
N ALA A 20 1.47 2.40 6.68
CA ALA A 20 0.02 2.63 6.67
C ALA A 20 -0.74 1.32 6.92
N PRO A 21 -0.66 0.77 8.15
CA PRO A 21 -1.31 -0.51 8.47
C PRO A 21 -2.84 -0.47 8.38
N ALA A 22 -3.44 0.70 8.45
CA ALA A 22 -4.89 0.84 8.29
C ALA A 22 -5.35 0.75 6.83
N VAL A 23 -4.41 0.82 5.89
CA VAL A 23 -4.71 0.83 4.45
C VAL A 23 -4.24 -0.44 3.76
N PHE A 24 -3.15 -1.03 4.22
CA PHE A 24 -2.49 -2.17 3.57
C PHE A 24 -2.40 -3.38 4.50
N GLU A 25 -2.46 -4.55 3.90
CA GLU A 25 -2.30 -5.81 4.61
C GLU A 25 -1.43 -6.76 3.79
N LEU A 26 -0.57 -7.51 4.46
CA LEU A 26 0.23 -8.57 3.85
C LEU A 26 0.16 -9.78 4.75
N GLY A 27 -0.54 -10.83 4.29
CA GLY A 27 -0.62 -12.09 5.02
C GLY A 27 0.62 -12.94 4.81
N ASP A 28 0.77 -13.98 5.64
CA ASP A 28 1.93 -14.87 5.58
C ASP A 28 2.07 -15.58 4.24
N ASP A 29 0.94 -15.87 3.59
CA ASP A 29 0.92 -16.55 2.30
C ASP A 29 0.82 -15.60 1.11
N ASP A 30 0.75 -14.29 1.37
CA ASP A 30 0.62 -13.30 0.31
C ASP A 30 1.97 -12.96 -0.30
N GLU A 31 2.04 -12.96 -1.63
CA GLU A 31 3.24 -12.56 -2.36
C GLU A 31 3.26 -11.06 -2.61
N VAL A 32 2.08 -10.42 -2.60
CA VAL A 32 1.93 -8.99 -2.82
C VAL A 32 1.03 -8.40 -1.75
N VAL A 33 1.23 -7.14 -1.44
CA VAL A 33 0.42 -6.42 -0.46
C VAL A 33 -0.99 -6.18 -1.02
N ARG A 34 -1.98 -6.13 -0.14
CA ARG A 34 -3.37 -5.84 -0.49
C ARG A 34 -3.81 -4.51 0.13
N VAL A 35 -4.61 -3.76 -0.61
CA VAL A 35 -5.27 -2.57 -0.09
C VAL A 35 -6.60 -3.03 0.53
N ILE A 36 -6.79 -2.73 1.81
CA ILE A 36 -7.95 -3.21 2.57
C ILE A 36 -9.08 -2.18 2.71
N VAL A 37 -8.96 -1.05 2.03
CA VAL A 37 -9.99 -0.01 2.02
C VAL A 37 -10.30 0.41 0.58
N ASP A 38 -11.56 0.70 0.27
CA ASP A 38 -11.95 1.20 -1.05
C ASP A 38 -11.48 2.64 -1.24
N GLU A 39 -11.59 3.44 -0.19
CA GLU A 39 -11.14 4.81 -0.20
C GLU A 39 -10.40 5.07 1.10
N VAL A 40 -9.22 5.70 0.98
CA VAL A 40 -8.39 6.01 2.14
C VAL A 40 -9.04 7.14 2.93
N PRO A 41 -9.34 6.93 4.23
CA PRO A 41 -9.86 8.00 5.07
C PRO A 41 -8.87 9.17 5.14
N GLU A 42 -9.39 10.38 5.23
CA GLU A 42 -8.58 11.58 5.27
C GLU A 42 -7.48 11.53 6.34
N GLU A 43 -7.80 10.97 7.50
CA GLU A 43 -6.85 10.84 8.60
C GLU A 43 -5.66 9.93 8.29
N HIS A 44 -5.79 9.07 7.26
CA HIS A 44 -4.72 8.14 6.86
C HIS A 44 -4.08 8.51 5.52
N GLU A 45 -4.54 9.56 4.85
CA GLU A 45 -4.02 9.95 3.53
C GLU A 45 -2.54 10.28 3.56
N LYS A 46 -2.08 10.97 4.58
CA LYS A 46 -0.67 11.36 4.70
C LYS A 46 0.24 10.15 4.75
N ARG A 47 -0.14 9.15 5.55
CA ARG A 47 0.63 7.91 5.66
C ARG A 47 0.57 7.09 4.38
N ALA A 48 -0.61 7.06 3.74
CA ALA A 48 -0.77 6.33 2.49
C ALA A 48 0.10 6.94 1.38
N ARG A 49 0.15 8.27 1.28
CA ARG A 49 1.01 8.95 0.31
C ARG A 49 2.49 8.68 0.59
N LYS A 50 2.86 8.63 1.85
CA LYS A 50 4.22 8.29 2.25
C LYS A 50 4.57 6.87 1.82
N ALA A 51 3.63 5.93 1.97
CA ALA A 51 3.83 4.56 1.53
C ALA A 51 4.05 4.49 0.01
N VAL A 52 3.26 5.23 -0.75
CA VAL A 52 3.42 5.30 -2.21
C VAL A 52 4.80 5.84 -2.57
N ALA A 53 5.23 6.91 -1.90
CA ALA A 53 6.53 7.53 -2.16
C ALA A 53 7.71 6.64 -1.80
N LYS A 54 7.55 5.79 -0.78
CA LYS A 54 8.61 4.93 -0.28
C LYS A 54 8.64 3.55 -0.93
N CYS A 55 7.67 3.23 -1.78
CA CYS A 55 7.66 1.95 -2.48
C CYS A 55 8.78 1.91 -3.51
N GLN A 56 9.83 1.13 -3.24
CA GLN A 56 11.00 1.03 -4.10
C GLN A 56 10.69 0.41 -5.46
N MET A 57 9.68 -0.45 -5.50
CA MET A 57 9.31 -1.15 -6.72
C MET A 57 8.30 -0.36 -7.57
N ALA A 58 7.90 0.82 -7.11
CA ALA A 58 6.89 1.65 -7.76
C ALA A 58 5.59 0.88 -8.03
N ALA A 59 5.26 -0.05 -7.11
CA ALA A 59 4.08 -0.89 -7.23
C ALA A 59 2.80 -0.21 -6.75
N LEU A 60 2.93 0.88 -6.01
CA LEU A 60 1.80 1.61 -5.47
C LEU A 60 1.62 2.92 -6.24
N ARG A 61 0.36 3.25 -6.50
CA ARG A 61 0.04 4.54 -7.10
C ARG A 61 -1.27 5.06 -6.53
N GLU A 62 -1.39 6.38 -6.54
CA GLU A 62 -2.61 7.07 -6.16
C GLU A 62 -3.50 7.23 -7.39
N ASP A 63 -4.74 6.82 -7.24
CA ASP A 63 -5.72 6.95 -8.30
C ASP A 63 -6.42 8.31 -8.23
#